data_33af223d22ce3b855d41395cc30859b3
#
_entry.id   33af223d22ce3b855d41395cc30859b3
#
_cell.length_a   1.000
_cell.length_b   1.000
_cell.length_c   1.000
_cell.angle_alpha   90.00
_cell.angle_beta   90.00
_cell.angle_gamma   90.00
#
_symmetry.space_group_name_H-M   'P 1'
#
loop_
_entity.id
_entity.type
_entity.pdbx_description
1 polymer ?
#
loop_
_entity_poly.entity_id
_entity_poly.type
_entity_poly.pdbx_seq_one_letter_code
_entity_poly.pdbx_strand_id
1 'polypeptide(L)'
;MLFRSPWGANRADRDGWIKEVDFPVTVIDSVIPEDVEYLFWVGCAGAYEERAKKTTKAVAELLYMSGVTFGVLGKRETCTGDPARRSGNEFLYQILSRENIETLQETFGTRGIKKVVVTCPHCFTTIGRDYKQQGFELQMVHHTQLLNQLVKEGKLKPIAPAKEDAKKLTYHDPCYLGRHNQIYEPPRELLESAGVEVNEMPRNKERSFCCGAGGGRMWMEEKIGERINLNRVDEAIATGAQEVAVGCPFCRVMVSDGMVAKQSSVEVLDVAQIMLRSVKRPS
;
A
#
# COMPACT_ATOMS: atom_id res chain seq x y z
N MET A 1 -11.47 15.40 -11.63
CA MET A 1 -11.07 14.00 -11.42
C MET A 1 -11.29 13.27 -12.73
N LEU A 2 -10.22 12.82 -13.37
CA LEU A 2 -10.34 12.07 -14.60
C LEU A 2 -10.93 10.68 -14.31
N PHE A 3 -11.80 10.21 -15.22
CA PHE A 3 -12.78 9.15 -15.00
C PHE A 3 -12.27 7.82 -14.44
N ARG A 4 -10.99 7.46 -14.64
CA ARG A 4 -10.45 6.11 -14.29
C ARG A 4 -9.22 6.13 -13.37
N SER A 5 -8.69 7.29 -13.07
CA SER A 5 -7.56 7.45 -12.15
C SER A 5 -7.59 8.84 -11.53
N PRO A 6 -7.41 8.96 -10.20
CA PRO A 6 -7.30 10.27 -9.55
C PRO A 6 -6.01 11.03 -9.93
N TRP A 7 -5.01 10.33 -10.50
CA TRP A 7 -3.78 10.92 -11.04
C TRP A 7 -3.91 11.39 -12.50
N GLY A 8 -5.04 11.14 -13.16
CA GLY A 8 -5.21 11.52 -14.55
C GLY A 8 -4.33 10.76 -15.56
N ALA A 9 -3.67 9.72 -15.10
CA ALA A 9 -2.73 8.94 -15.90
C ALA A 9 -3.44 8.02 -16.92
N ASN A 10 -2.76 7.73 -18.03
CA ASN A 10 -3.28 6.83 -19.05
C ASN A 10 -3.29 5.38 -18.55
N ARG A 11 -4.40 4.69 -18.79
CA ARG A 11 -4.55 3.26 -18.47
C ARG A 11 -3.49 2.38 -19.16
N ALA A 12 -3.04 2.78 -20.35
CA ALA A 12 -2.01 2.06 -21.09
C ALA A 12 -0.66 1.97 -20.36
N ASP A 13 -0.38 2.89 -19.43
CA ASP A 13 0.89 2.97 -18.70
C ASP A 13 0.85 2.25 -17.34
N ARG A 14 -0.29 1.61 -17.00
CA ARG A 14 -0.52 1.05 -15.67
C ARG A 14 0.40 -0.11 -15.31
N ASP A 15 0.83 -0.86 -16.29
CA ASP A 15 1.74 -2.00 -16.18
C ASP A 15 3.21 -1.65 -16.46
N GLY A 16 3.53 -0.37 -16.65
CA GLY A 16 4.88 0.10 -16.98
C GLY A 16 5.94 -0.31 -15.98
N TRP A 17 5.59 -0.38 -14.70
CA TRP A 17 6.48 -0.81 -13.61
C TRP A 17 7.00 -2.24 -13.76
N ILE A 18 6.29 -3.12 -14.49
CA ILE A 18 6.68 -4.52 -14.73
C ILE A 18 7.99 -4.58 -15.53
N LYS A 19 8.24 -3.61 -16.40
CA LYS A 19 9.48 -3.53 -17.19
C LYS A 19 10.70 -3.14 -16.36
N GLU A 20 10.49 -2.71 -15.13
CA GLU A 20 11.52 -2.21 -14.22
C GLU A 20 11.95 -3.26 -13.18
N VAL A 21 11.42 -4.48 -13.25
CA VAL A 21 11.78 -5.61 -12.40
C VAL A 21 12.48 -6.69 -13.20
N ASP A 22 13.37 -7.45 -12.57
CA ASP A 22 14.22 -8.48 -13.18
C ASP A 22 13.71 -9.92 -12.98
N PHE A 23 12.45 -10.06 -12.62
CA PHE A 23 11.76 -11.35 -12.46
C PHE A 23 10.42 -11.35 -13.19
N PRO A 24 9.89 -12.54 -13.53
CA PRO A 24 8.64 -12.64 -14.26
C PRO A 24 7.43 -12.20 -13.41
N VAL A 25 6.53 -11.41 -14.00
CA VAL A 25 5.25 -11.02 -13.41
C VAL A 25 4.13 -11.50 -14.33
N THR A 26 3.24 -12.33 -13.80
CA THR A 26 2.07 -12.81 -14.54
C THR A 26 1.04 -11.72 -14.72
N VAL A 27 0.77 -11.31 -15.96
CA VAL A 27 -0.34 -10.42 -16.29
C VAL A 27 -1.55 -11.28 -16.66
N ILE A 28 -2.67 -11.05 -15.99
CA ILE A 28 -3.91 -11.83 -16.14
C ILE A 28 -4.80 -11.14 -17.16
N ASP A 29 -4.88 -11.72 -18.38
CA ASP A 29 -5.68 -11.18 -19.47
C ASP A 29 -7.16 -11.63 -19.42
N SER A 30 -7.44 -12.75 -18.76
CA SER A 30 -8.79 -13.32 -18.64
C SER A 30 -9.00 -13.93 -17.26
N VAL A 31 -9.02 -15.25 -17.15
CA VAL A 31 -9.15 -16.00 -15.88
C VAL A 31 -7.77 -16.17 -15.25
N ILE A 32 -7.70 -16.03 -13.96
CA ILE A 32 -6.48 -16.23 -13.16
C ILE A 32 -6.03 -17.71 -13.27
N PRO A 33 -4.77 -17.99 -13.64
CA PRO A 33 -4.24 -19.35 -13.72
C PRO A 33 -4.37 -20.10 -12.39
N GLU A 34 -4.56 -21.42 -12.43
CA GLU A 34 -4.79 -22.26 -11.23
C GLU A 34 -3.61 -22.22 -10.25
N ASP A 35 -2.39 -22.13 -10.75
CA ASP A 35 -1.14 -22.05 -9.99
C ASP A 35 -0.89 -20.66 -9.35
N VAL A 36 -1.65 -19.62 -9.74
CA VAL A 36 -1.55 -18.30 -9.15
C VAL A 36 -2.38 -18.22 -7.85
N GLU A 37 -1.71 -18.02 -6.73
CA GLU A 37 -2.33 -18.00 -5.40
C GLU A 37 -3.01 -16.67 -5.09
N TYR A 38 -2.35 -15.54 -5.45
CA TYR A 38 -2.84 -14.20 -5.15
C TYR A 38 -3.02 -13.35 -6.40
N LEU A 39 -4.11 -12.59 -6.45
CA LEU A 39 -4.19 -11.43 -7.29
C LEU A 39 -3.53 -10.25 -6.56
N PHE A 40 -2.46 -9.67 -7.11
CA PHE A 40 -1.88 -8.45 -6.59
C PHE A 40 -2.58 -7.24 -7.23
N TRP A 41 -3.46 -6.60 -6.45
CA TRP A 41 -4.09 -5.34 -6.82
C TRP A 41 -3.13 -4.19 -6.58
N VAL A 42 -2.55 -3.66 -7.63
CA VAL A 42 -1.50 -2.63 -7.57
C VAL A 42 -2.04 -1.27 -7.11
N GLY A 43 -3.26 -0.93 -7.53
CA GLY A 43 -3.87 0.36 -7.25
C GLY A 43 -3.29 1.50 -8.10
N CYS A 44 -4.01 2.63 -8.15
CA CYS A 44 -3.59 3.78 -8.96
C CYS A 44 -2.27 4.38 -8.48
N ALA A 45 -2.08 4.53 -7.17
CA ALA A 45 -0.83 5.06 -6.61
C ALA A 45 0.35 4.17 -6.97
N GLY A 46 0.23 2.86 -6.73
CA GLY A 46 1.28 1.88 -7.00
C GLY A 46 1.67 1.78 -8.48
N ALA A 47 0.73 2.11 -9.38
CA ALA A 47 0.97 2.09 -10.82
C ALA A 47 1.62 3.37 -11.37
N TYR A 48 1.30 4.55 -10.80
CA TYR A 48 1.61 5.83 -11.44
C TYR A 48 2.47 6.78 -10.60
N GLU A 49 2.41 6.70 -9.26
CA GLU A 49 3.17 7.60 -8.40
C GLU A 49 4.56 7.02 -8.14
N GLU A 50 5.61 7.76 -8.47
CA GLU A 50 7.00 7.25 -8.51
C GLU A 50 7.48 6.66 -7.17
N ARG A 51 7.09 7.27 -6.05
CA ARG A 51 7.45 6.77 -4.72
C ARG A 51 6.68 5.48 -4.40
N ALA A 52 5.39 5.42 -4.76
CA ALA A 52 4.55 4.26 -4.54
C ALA A 52 4.90 3.09 -5.48
N LYS A 53 5.37 3.35 -6.71
CA LYS A 53 5.93 2.31 -7.59
C LYS A 53 7.09 1.55 -6.93
N LYS A 54 7.93 2.23 -6.16
CA LYS A 54 9.00 1.57 -5.41
C LYS A 54 8.45 0.58 -4.39
N THR A 55 7.31 0.89 -3.74
CA THR A 55 6.61 -0.05 -2.86
C THR A 55 6.04 -1.22 -3.65
N THR A 56 5.39 -0.97 -4.79
CA THR A 56 4.85 -2.02 -5.68
C THR A 56 5.94 -3.02 -6.08
N LYS A 57 7.10 -2.52 -6.54
CA LYS A 57 8.24 -3.35 -6.93
C LYS A 57 8.79 -4.13 -5.74
N ALA A 58 8.93 -3.49 -4.58
CA ALA A 58 9.42 -4.16 -3.38
C ALA A 58 8.48 -5.30 -2.91
N VAL A 59 7.16 -5.08 -2.94
CA VAL A 59 6.19 -6.13 -2.59
C VAL A 59 6.24 -7.26 -3.61
N ALA A 60 6.24 -6.97 -4.91
CA ALA A 60 6.32 -7.97 -5.96
C ALA A 60 7.61 -8.82 -5.83
N GLU A 61 8.76 -8.19 -5.57
CA GLU A 61 10.04 -8.87 -5.38
C GLU A 61 10.02 -9.77 -4.13
N LEU A 62 9.47 -9.29 -3.00
CA LEU A 62 9.34 -10.10 -1.78
C LEU A 62 8.42 -11.30 -1.97
N LEU A 63 7.32 -11.15 -2.71
CA LEU A 63 6.44 -12.27 -3.05
C LEU A 63 7.17 -13.29 -3.93
N TYR A 64 7.89 -12.82 -4.96
CA TYR A 64 8.70 -13.68 -5.82
C TYR A 64 9.77 -14.45 -5.02
N MET A 65 10.54 -13.76 -4.17
CA MET A 65 11.57 -14.36 -3.32
C MET A 65 11.02 -15.39 -2.35
N SER A 66 9.79 -15.21 -1.86
CA SER A 66 9.13 -16.14 -0.94
C SER A 66 8.49 -17.35 -1.62
N GLY A 67 8.54 -17.43 -2.96
CA GLY A 67 7.89 -18.49 -3.74
C GLY A 67 6.36 -18.38 -3.80
N VAL A 68 5.78 -17.23 -3.43
CA VAL A 68 4.34 -16.97 -3.58
C VAL A 68 4.05 -16.64 -5.04
N THR A 69 3.14 -17.40 -5.64
CA THR A 69 2.68 -17.14 -7.01
C THR A 69 1.61 -16.07 -7.02
N PHE A 70 1.82 -15.03 -7.82
CA PHE A 70 0.88 -13.91 -7.93
C PHE A 70 0.73 -13.46 -9.38
N GLY A 71 -0.40 -12.83 -9.66
CA GLY A 71 -0.65 -12.18 -10.94
C GLY A 71 -1.24 -10.79 -10.74
N VAL A 72 -1.14 -9.95 -11.76
CA VAL A 72 -1.67 -8.59 -11.79
C VAL A 72 -2.66 -8.41 -12.94
N LEU A 73 -3.63 -7.51 -12.78
CA LEU A 73 -4.59 -7.20 -13.86
C LEU A 73 -4.00 -6.29 -14.95
N GLY A 74 -2.86 -5.65 -14.67
CA GLY A 74 -2.25 -4.71 -15.61
C GLY A 74 -3.26 -3.64 -16.06
N LYS A 75 -3.45 -3.51 -17.36
CA LYS A 75 -4.37 -2.52 -17.97
C LYS A 75 -5.86 -2.79 -17.68
N ARG A 76 -6.25 -3.97 -17.21
CA ARG A 76 -7.64 -4.29 -16.83
C ARG A 76 -8.04 -3.66 -15.49
N GLU A 77 -7.08 -3.31 -14.63
CA GLU A 77 -7.34 -2.68 -13.34
C GLU A 77 -7.72 -1.21 -13.50
N THR A 78 -8.73 -0.73 -12.77
CA THR A 78 -9.10 0.69 -12.69
C THR A 78 -9.06 1.18 -11.24
N CYS A 79 -9.37 2.47 -11.01
CA CYS A 79 -9.51 2.99 -9.65
C CYS A 79 -10.65 2.28 -8.93
N THR A 80 -10.48 1.94 -7.66
CA THR A 80 -11.54 1.33 -6.84
C THR A 80 -12.74 2.24 -6.59
N GLY A 81 -12.61 3.54 -6.89
CA GLY A 81 -13.64 4.53 -6.63
C GLY A 81 -13.58 5.15 -5.23
N ASP A 82 -12.66 4.74 -4.35
CA ASP A 82 -12.53 5.32 -3.00
C ASP A 82 -12.45 6.85 -3.01
N PRO A 83 -11.57 7.50 -3.77
CA PRO A 83 -11.49 8.96 -3.79
C PRO A 83 -12.80 9.62 -4.26
N ALA A 84 -13.49 9.02 -5.21
CA ALA A 84 -14.78 9.53 -5.70
C ALA A 84 -15.85 9.46 -4.59
N ARG A 85 -15.99 8.30 -3.96
CA ARG A 85 -16.98 8.09 -2.88
C ARG A 85 -16.69 9.01 -1.69
N ARG A 86 -15.43 9.10 -1.23
CA ARG A 86 -15.05 9.93 -0.08
C ARG A 86 -15.16 11.43 -0.35
N SER A 87 -15.16 11.86 -1.61
CA SER A 87 -15.42 13.26 -1.99
C SER A 87 -16.88 13.53 -2.35
N GLY A 88 -17.80 12.58 -2.14
CA GLY A 88 -19.24 12.73 -2.37
C GLY A 88 -19.70 12.45 -3.80
N ASN A 89 -18.82 11.99 -4.69
CA ASN A 89 -19.20 11.59 -6.06
C ASN A 89 -19.62 10.12 -6.13
N GLU A 90 -20.78 9.82 -5.56
CA GLU A 90 -21.31 8.45 -5.49
C GLU A 90 -21.60 7.89 -6.89
N PHE A 91 -22.03 8.72 -7.84
CA PHE A 91 -22.29 8.28 -9.21
C PHE A 91 -21.03 7.71 -9.87
N LEU A 92 -19.90 8.43 -9.78
CA LEU A 92 -18.62 7.93 -10.32
C LEU A 92 -18.14 6.69 -9.56
N TYR A 93 -18.33 6.64 -8.24
CA TYR A 93 -18.00 5.44 -7.45
C TYR A 93 -18.77 4.23 -7.94
N GLN A 94 -20.08 4.34 -8.15
CA GLN A 94 -20.92 3.23 -8.63
C GLN A 94 -20.48 2.70 -10.00
N ILE A 95 -20.08 3.58 -10.92
CA ILE A 95 -19.56 3.16 -12.23
C ILE A 95 -18.26 2.37 -12.05
N LEU A 96 -17.31 2.92 -11.31
CA LEU A 96 -15.99 2.30 -11.11
C LEU A 96 -16.06 0.97 -10.35
N SER A 97 -16.93 0.91 -9.33
CA SER A 97 -17.10 -0.32 -8.55
C SER A 97 -17.72 -1.45 -9.36
N ARG A 98 -18.73 -1.15 -10.21
CA ARG A 98 -19.32 -2.15 -11.12
C ARG A 98 -18.30 -2.65 -12.13
N GLU A 99 -17.57 -1.77 -12.81
CA GLU A 99 -16.50 -2.15 -13.75
C GLU A 99 -15.47 -3.08 -13.07
N ASN A 100 -15.05 -2.75 -11.86
CA ASN A 100 -14.09 -3.57 -11.13
C ASN A 100 -14.69 -4.91 -10.67
N ILE A 101 -15.94 -4.93 -10.22
CA ILE A 101 -16.63 -6.17 -9.81
C ILE A 101 -16.75 -7.12 -11.00
N GLU A 102 -17.19 -6.63 -12.16
CA GLU A 102 -17.27 -7.41 -13.40
C GLU A 102 -15.87 -7.97 -13.78
N THR A 103 -14.84 -7.13 -13.80
CA THR A 103 -13.46 -7.55 -14.07
C THR A 103 -12.98 -8.63 -13.09
N LEU A 104 -13.27 -8.49 -11.80
CA LEU A 104 -12.86 -9.44 -10.77
C LEU A 104 -13.67 -10.75 -10.86
N GLN A 105 -14.96 -10.69 -11.20
CA GLN A 105 -15.78 -11.88 -11.46
C GLN A 105 -15.26 -12.69 -12.63
N GLU A 106 -14.94 -12.03 -13.74
CA GLU A 106 -14.30 -12.68 -14.89
C GLU A 106 -12.95 -13.29 -14.51
N THR A 107 -12.11 -12.53 -13.79
CA THR A 107 -10.77 -12.93 -13.39
C THR A 107 -10.78 -14.17 -12.49
N PHE A 108 -11.63 -14.21 -11.50
CA PHE A 108 -11.70 -15.36 -10.59
C PHE A 108 -12.57 -16.50 -11.10
N GLY A 109 -13.49 -16.26 -12.04
CA GLY A 109 -14.39 -17.26 -12.59
C GLY A 109 -15.09 -18.08 -11.49
N THR A 110 -14.98 -19.40 -11.56
CA THR A 110 -15.57 -20.35 -10.58
C THR A 110 -14.69 -20.63 -9.36
N ARG A 111 -13.54 -19.96 -9.22
CA ARG A 111 -12.62 -20.18 -8.09
C ARG A 111 -13.31 -19.91 -6.75
N GLY A 112 -13.26 -20.86 -5.82
CA GLY A 112 -13.92 -20.76 -4.52
C GLY A 112 -13.29 -19.70 -3.61
N ILE A 113 -11.95 -19.73 -3.43
CA ILE A 113 -11.23 -18.75 -2.62
C ILE A 113 -10.58 -17.71 -3.51
N LYS A 114 -10.93 -16.45 -3.30
CA LYS A 114 -10.51 -15.30 -4.10
C LYS A 114 -9.60 -14.42 -3.25
N LYS A 115 -8.29 -14.69 -3.26
CA LYS A 115 -7.29 -13.97 -2.47
C LYS A 115 -6.74 -12.76 -3.24
N VAL A 116 -6.80 -11.59 -2.63
CA VAL A 116 -6.26 -10.33 -3.19
C VAL A 116 -5.33 -9.68 -2.20
N VAL A 117 -4.09 -9.44 -2.61
CA VAL A 117 -3.12 -8.64 -1.84
C VAL A 117 -3.06 -7.21 -2.36
N VAL A 118 -2.97 -6.24 -1.46
CA VAL A 118 -2.92 -4.80 -1.78
C VAL A 118 -1.89 -4.07 -0.93
N THR A 119 -1.32 -2.99 -1.47
CA THR A 119 -0.45 -2.07 -0.72
C THR A 119 -1.23 -0.88 -0.14
N CYS A 120 -2.41 -0.59 -0.68
CA CYS A 120 -3.19 0.58 -0.31
C CYS A 120 -4.36 0.20 0.62
N PRO A 121 -4.38 0.69 1.88
CA PRO A 121 -5.48 0.45 2.81
C PRO A 121 -6.83 1.00 2.35
N HIS A 122 -6.83 2.04 1.50
CA HIS A 122 -8.04 2.54 0.87
C HIS A 122 -8.62 1.51 -0.10
N CYS A 123 -7.80 0.93 -0.99
CA CYS A 123 -8.22 -0.17 -1.87
C CYS A 123 -8.65 -1.39 -1.04
N PHE A 124 -7.90 -1.73 0.02
CA PHE A 124 -8.26 -2.82 0.96
C PHE A 124 -9.67 -2.64 1.51
N THR A 125 -10.00 -1.45 2.01
CA THR A 125 -11.32 -1.15 2.59
C THR A 125 -12.41 -1.14 1.52
N THR A 126 -12.16 -0.48 0.39
CA THR A 126 -13.17 -0.31 -0.65
C THR A 126 -13.53 -1.64 -1.30
N ILE A 127 -12.55 -2.45 -1.69
CA ILE A 127 -12.81 -3.76 -2.29
C ILE A 127 -13.35 -4.74 -1.24
N GLY A 128 -12.74 -4.78 -0.05
CA GLY A 128 -13.08 -5.77 0.96
C GLY A 128 -14.36 -5.47 1.75
N ARG A 129 -14.77 -4.21 1.83
CA ARG A 129 -15.92 -3.79 2.62
C ARG A 129 -17.02 -3.11 1.79
N ASP A 130 -16.64 -2.09 0.98
CA ASP A 130 -17.65 -1.31 0.28
C ASP A 130 -18.28 -2.10 -0.88
N TYR A 131 -17.52 -2.98 -1.57
CA TYR A 131 -18.07 -3.85 -2.64
C TYR A 131 -19.00 -4.94 -2.11
N LYS A 132 -18.92 -5.31 -0.83
CA LYS A 132 -19.90 -6.21 -0.21
C LYS A 132 -21.32 -5.66 -0.25
N GLN A 133 -21.47 -4.34 -0.23
CA GLN A 133 -22.79 -3.68 -0.37
C GLN A 133 -23.40 -3.93 -1.76
N GLN A 134 -22.59 -4.34 -2.73
CA GLN A 134 -23.02 -4.72 -4.09
C GLN A 134 -23.02 -6.25 -4.29
N GLY A 135 -22.96 -7.03 -3.21
CA GLY A 135 -23.03 -8.49 -3.23
C GLY A 135 -21.74 -9.19 -3.69
N PHE A 136 -20.58 -8.49 -3.66
CA PHE A 136 -19.30 -9.05 -4.09
C PHE A 136 -18.31 -9.16 -2.93
N GLU A 137 -17.80 -10.38 -2.69
CA GLU A 137 -16.87 -10.66 -1.59
C GLU A 137 -15.56 -11.25 -2.08
N LEU A 138 -14.46 -10.78 -1.49
CA LEU A 138 -13.10 -11.26 -1.70
C LEU A 138 -12.37 -11.39 -0.35
N GLN A 139 -11.38 -12.28 -0.30
CA GLN A 139 -10.44 -12.35 0.80
C GLN A 139 -9.31 -11.34 0.57
N MET A 140 -9.45 -10.18 1.19
CA MET A 140 -8.46 -9.10 1.11
C MET A 140 -7.36 -9.30 2.14
N VAL A 141 -6.10 -9.12 1.71
CA VAL A 141 -4.92 -9.15 2.57
C VAL A 141 -4.09 -7.90 2.32
N HIS A 142 -3.74 -7.17 3.35
CA HIS A 142 -2.78 -6.07 3.22
C HIS A 142 -1.36 -6.63 3.10
N HIS A 143 -0.51 -6.03 2.28
CA HIS A 143 0.85 -6.55 2.05
C HIS A 143 1.63 -6.78 3.35
N THR A 144 1.47 -5.91 4.36
CA THR A 144 2.15 -6.09 5.65
C THR A 144 1.68 -7.34 6.41
N GLN A 145 0.41 -7.74 6.28
CA GLN A 145 -0.10 -8.97 6.86
C GLN A 145 0.49 -10.19 6.15
N LEU A 146 0.49 -10.19 4.81
CA LEU A 146 1.02 -11.30 4.03
C LEU A 146 2.52 -11.45 4.24
N LEU A 147 3.29 -10.38 4.14
CA LEU A 147 4.74 -10.42 4.36
C LEU A 147 5.09 -10.89 5.77
N ASN A 148 4.35 -10.44 6.79
CA ASN A 148 4.53 -10.90 8.16
C ASN A 148 4.24 -12.40 8.32
N GLN A 149 3.20 -12.90 7.67
CA GLN A 149 2.93 -14.33 7.62
C GLN A 149 4.07 -15.11 6.98
N LEU A 150 4.60 -14.63 5.84
CA LEU A 150 5.70 -15.27 5.12
C LEU A 150 7.01 -15.30 5.95
N VAL A 151 7.26 -14.28 6.77
CA VAL A 151 8.36 -14.29 7.75
C VAL A 151 8.13 -15.37 8.82
N LYS A 152 6.93 -15.43 9.40
CA LYS A 152 6.56 -16.46 10.41
C LYS A 152 6.64 -17.89 9.86
N GLU A 153 6.35 -18.07 8.57
CA GLU A 153 6.47 -19.34 7.87
C GLU A 153 7.93 -19.68 7.46
N GLY A 154 8.87 -18.76 7.69
CA GLY A 154 10.29 -18.93 7.31
C GLY A 154 10.55 -18.83 5.80
N LYS A 155 9.58 -18.38 5.01
CA LYS A 155 9.71 -18.15 3.56
C LYS A 155 10.46 -16.86 3.24
N LEU A 156 10.39 -15.86 4.12
CA LEU A 156 11.25 -14.68 4.11
C LEU A 156 12.15 -14.71 5.35
N LYS A 157 13.43 -14.45 5.15
CA LYS A 157 14.45 -14.51 6.23
C LYS A 157 15.17 -13.17 6.33
N PRO A 158 14.59 -12.19 7.05
CA PRO A 158 15.23 -10.91 7.26
C PRO A 158 16.50 -11.06 8.10
N ILE A 159 17.48 -10.22 7.80
CA ILE A 159 18.75 -10.12 8.53
C ILE A 159 18.81 -8.75 9.16
N ALA A 160 18.96 -8.70 10.48
CA ALA A 160 19.13 -7.45 11.20
C ALA A 160 20.40 -6.72 10.73
N PRO A 161 20.39 -5.40 10.59
CA PRO A 161 21.58 -4.62 10.30
C PRO A 161 22.58 -4.72 11.46
N ALA A 162 23.86 -4.46 11.21
CA ALA A 162 24.83 -4.26 12.27
C ALA A 162 24.40 -3.06 13.13
N LYS A 163 24.76 -3.06 14.43
CA LYS A 163 24.33 -2.00 15.35
C LYS A 163 24.73 -0.59 14.89
N GLU A 164 25.89 -0.45 14.27
CA GLU A 164 26.42 0.78 13.70
C GLU A 164 25.63 1.27 12.49
N ASP A 165 24.97 0.38 11.76
CA ASP A 165 24.17 0.67 10.56
C ASP A 165 22.68 0.80 10.87
N ALA A 166 22.27 0.51 12.11
CA ALA A 166 20.88 0.55 12.52
C ALA A 166 20.37 2.00 12.58
N LYS A 167 19.43 2.35 11.70
CA LYS A 167 18.79 3.65 11.67
C LYS A 167 17.66 3.72 12.70
N LYS A 168 17.55 4.86 13.38
CA LYS A 168 16.38 5.17 14.20
C LYS A 168 15.17 5.35 13.29
N LEU A 169 14.10 4.65 13.57
CA LEU A 169 12.89 4.64 12.77
C LEU A 169 11.66 4.93 13.62
N THR A 170 10.70 5.66 13.04
CA THR A 170 9.35 5.79 13.59
C THR A 170 8.32 5.26 12.59
N TYR A 171 7.13 4.88 13.07
CA TYR A 171 6.07 4.34 12.21
C TYR A 171 4.84 5.25 12.22
N HIS A 172 4.34 5.55 11.02
CA HIS A 172 3.07 6.23 10.85
C HIS A 172 1.97 5.22 10.59
N ASP A 173 1.03 5.06 11.53
CA ASP A 173 -0.15 4.22 11.37
C ASP A 173 -1.11 4.82 10.34
N PRO A 174 -1.34 4.18 9.19
CA PRO A 174 -2.36 4.62 8.25
C PRO A 174 -3.75 4.45 8.84
N CYS A 175 -4.57 5.50 8.83
CA CYS A 175 -5.88 5.48 9.46
C CYS A 175 -6.80 4.38 8.88
N TYR A 176 -6.72 4.13 7.57
CA TYR A 176 -7.50 3.06 6.93
C TYR A 176 -6.98 1.65 7.25
N LEU A 177 -5.70 1.49 7.58
CA LEU A 177 -5.20 0.19 8.04
C LEU A 177 -5.52 -0.05 9.51
N GLY A 178 -5.12 0.89 10.38
CA GLY A 178 -5.32 0.79 11.81
C GLY A 178 -6.77 1.05 12.22
N ARG A 179 -7.21 2.30 12.18
CA ARG A 179 -8.49 2.73 12.76
C ARG A 179 -9.72 2.09 12.11
N HIS A 180 -9.72 1.92 10.78
CA HIS A 180 -10.83 1.35 10.04
C HIS A 180 -10.81 -0.18 9.97
N ASN A 181 -9.63 -0.82 10.02
CA ASN A 181 -9.49 -2.26 9.86
C ASN A 181 -8.81 -2.96 11.05
N GLN A 182 -8.43 -2.25 12.11
CA GLN A 182 -7.83 -2.76 13.35
C GLN A 182 -6.52 -3.55 13.13
N ILE A 183 -5.75 -3.19 12.08
CA ILE A 183 -4.49 -3.82 11.73
C ILE A 183 -3.35 -2.91 12.21
N TYR A 184 -2.78 -3.23 13.37
CA TYR A 184 -1.72 -2.45 14.03
C TYR A 184 -0.41 -3.20 14.16
N GLU A 185 -0.46 -4.49 14.48
CA GLU A 185 0.71 -5.28 14.85
C GLU A 185 1.52 -5.79 13.64
N PRO A 186 0.91 -6.30 12.53
CA PRO A 186 1.69 -6.86 11.43
C PRO A 186 2.77 -5.94 10.86
N PRO A 187 2.56 -4.61 10.67
CA PRO A 187 3.63 -3.71 10.24
C PRO A 187 4.77 -3.60 11.25
N ARG A 188 4.47 -3.62 12.55
CA ARG A 188 5.45 -3.52 13.64
C ARG A 188 6.27 -4.79 13.76
N GLU A 189 5.59 -5.94 13.76
CA GLU A 189 6.25 -7.25 13.78
C GLU A 189 7.21 -7.43 12.59
N LEU A 190 6.83 -6.91 11.39
CA LEU A 190 7.71 -6.89 10.23
C LEU A 190 8.95 -6.04 10.46
N LEU A 191 8.80 -4.83 10.98
CA LEU A 191 9.93 -3.93 11.28
C LEU A 191 10.84 -4.54 12.34
N GLU A 192 10.28 -5.12 13.40
CA GLU A 192 11.02 -5.84 14.42
C GLU A 192 11.79 -7.03 13.84
N SER A 193 11.16 -7.83 12.97
CA SER A 193 11.83 -8.96 12.31
C SER A 193 12.97 -8.51 11.39
N ALA A 194 12.91 -7.30 10.84
CA ALA A 194 13.98 -6.66 10.07
C ALA A 194 15.10 -6.09 10.97
N GLY A 195 15.02 -6.28 12.29
CA GLY A 195 16.00 -5.78 13.26
C GLY A 195 15.88 -4.27 13.52
N VAL A 196 14.71 -3.69 13.28
CA VAL A 196 14.45 -2.27 13.46
C VAL A 196 13.62 -2.04 14.72
N GLU A 197 14.15 -1.25 15.65
CA GLU A 197 13.40 -0.75 16.81
C GLU A 197 12.58 0.47 16.42
N VAL A 198 11.26 0.40 16.62
CA VAL A 198 10.33 1.48 16.31
C VAL A 198 10.25 2.45 17.49
N ASN A 199 10.72 3.68 17.31
CA ASN A 199 10.48 4.77 18.25
C ASN A 199 9.11 5.40 17.93
N GLU A 200 8.10 5.04 18.71
CA GLU A 200 6.70 5.43 18.44
C GLU A 200 6.47 6.94 18.58
N MET A 201 5.69 7.48 17.66
CA MET A 201 5.17 8.85 17.85
C MET A 201 4.15 8.88 19.00
N PRO A 202 3.99 10.01 19.72
CA PRO A 202 3.04 10.12 20.84
C PRO A 202 1.61 9.73 20.47
N ARG A 203 1.16 10.09 19.25
CA ARG A 203 -0.13 9.68 18.69
C ARG A 203 0.07 8.50 17.73
N ASN A 204 -0.04 7.29 18.23
CA ASN A 204 0.12 6.04 17.47
C ASN A 204 -1.11 5.13 17.64
N LYS A 205 -1.15 4.03 16.90
CA LYS A 205 -2.22 3.02 16.89
C LYS A 205 -3.61 3.67 16.74
N GLU A 206 -4.53 3.42 17.69
CA GLU A 206 -5.91 3.93 17.66
C GLU A 206 -5.96 5.46 17.68
N ARG A 207 -5.00 6.08 18.34
CA ARG A 207 -4.88 7.55 18.47
C ARG A 207 -4.02 8.19 17.41
N SER A 208 -3.57 7.42 16.43
CA SER A 208 -2.72 7.92 15.33
C SER A 208 -3.31 9.15 14.68
N PHE A 209 -2.47 10.17 14.46
CA PHE A 209 -2.88 11.38 13.75
C PHE A 209 -2.86 11.15 12.24
N CYS A 210 -3.77 11.80 11.52
CA CYS A 210 -3.94 11.62 10.09
C CYS A 210 -2.76 12.19 9.28
N CYS A 211 -2.43 11.56 8.15
CA CYS A 211 -1.49 12.14 7.18
C CYS A 211 -2.11 13.26 6.32
N GLY A 212 -3.43 13.46 6.40
CA GLY A 212 -4.12 14.50 5.65
C GLY A 212 -4.57 14.11 4.24
N ALA A 213 -4.39 12.85 3.78
CA ALA A 213 -4.76 12.42 2.42
C ALA A 213 -6.25 12.13 2.24
N GLY A 214 -6.93 11.67 3.29
CA GLY A 214 -8.28 11.13 3.23
C GLY A 214 -9.33 12.13 2.73
N GLY A 215 -10.47 11.60 2.25
CA GLY A 215 -11.55 12.45 1.73
C GLY A 215 -11.20 13.21 0.44
N GLY A 216 -10.22 12.74 -0.33
CA GLY A 216 -9.74 13.44 -1.51
C GLY A 216 -8.88 14.68 -1.23
N ARG A 217 -8.55 14.95 0.05
CA ARG A 217 -7.81 16.15 0.46
C ARG A 217 -6.40 16.24 -0.11
N MET A 218 -5.75 15.13 -0.43
CA MET A 218 -4.41 15.17 -1.04
C MET A 218 -4.36 15.89 -2.40
N TRP A 219 -5.51 16.04 -3.08
CA TRP A 219 -5.65 16.77 -4.35
C TRP A 219 -6.26 18.16 -4.19
N MET A 220 -6.45 18.62 -2.96
CA MET A 220 -7.02 19.93 -2.66
C MET A 220 -5.98 20.80 -1.97
N GLU A 221 -6.05 22.11 -2.26
CA GLU A 221 -5.26 23.09 -1.51
C GLU A 221 -5.90 23.36 -0.13
N GLU A 222 -5.08 23.42 0.89
CA GLU A 222 -5.53 23.86 2.23
C GLU A 222 -5.40 25.38 2.33
N LYS A 223 -6.53 26.04 2.47
CA LYS A 223 -6.63 27.51 2.52
C LYS A 223 -6.98 28.03 3.92
N ILE A 224 -7.31 27.14 4.86
CA ILE A 224 -7.73 27.48 6.23
C ILE A 224 -6.84 26.74 7.21
N GLY A 225 -6.14 27.47 8.05
CA GLY A 225 -5.22 26.90 9.02
C GLY A 225 -3.95 26.30 8.39
N GLU A 226 -3.40 25.26 9.01
CA GLU A 226 -2.20 24.58 8.57
C GLU A 226 -2.54 23.20 7.96
N ARG A 227 -1.74 22.75 6.98
CA ARG A 227 -1.90 21.42 6.39
C ARG A 227 -1.69 20.33 7.44
N ILE A 228 -2.59 19.37 7.48
CA ILE A 228 -2.60 18.26 8.44
C ILE A 228 -1.27 17.47 8.42
N ASN A 229 -0.69 17.26 7.23
CA ASN A 229 0.57 16.52 7.11
C ASN A 229 1.74 17.22 7.82
N LEU A 230 1.76 18.55 7.89
CA LEU A 230 2.82 19.30 8.59
C LEU A 230 2.81 19.00 10.08
N ASN A 231 1.64 19.01 10.72
CA ASN A 231 1.50 18.65 12.13
C ASN A 231 1.96 17.18 12.39
N ARG A 232 1.62 16.25 11.48
CA ARG A 232 2.06 14.85 11.62
C ARG A 232 3.57 14.70 11.44
N VAL A 233 4.16 15.46 10.52
CA VAL A 233 5.59 15.44 10.25
C VAL A 233 6.37 16.03 11.43
N ASP A 234 5.88 17.09 12.09
CA ASP A 234 6.50 17.62 13.30
C ASP A 234 6.60 16.57 14.41
N GLU A 235 5.56 15.74 14.59
CA GLU A 235 5.61 14.62 15.53
C GLU A 235 6.68 13.59 15.15
N ALA A 236 6.77 13.25 13.85
CA ALA A 236 7.76 12.29 13.36
C ALA A 236 9.19 12.80 13.54
N ILE A 237 9.45 14.07 13.22
CA ILE A 237 10.76 14.72 13.43
C ILE A 237 11.12 14.75 14.91
N ALA A 238 10.16 15.06 15.78
CA ALA A 238 10.36 15.13 17.23
C ALA A 238 10.78 13.78 17.86
N THR A 239 10.55 12.64 17.20
CA THR A 239 11.06 11.34 17.65
C THR A 239 12.58 11.19 17.49
N GLY A 240 13.23 12.08 16.74
CA GLY A 240 14.64 11.96 16.38
C GLY A 240 14.94 10.81 15.40
N ALA A 241 13.91 10.29 14.74
CA ALA A 241 14.05 9.22 13.74
C ALA A 241 14.72 9.74 12.46
N GLN A 242 15.49 8.88 11.82
CA GLN A 242 16.12 9.12 10.52
C GLN A 242 15.24 8.63 9.36
N GLU A 243 14.31 7.71 9.67
CA GLU A 243 13.37 7.14 8.72
C GLU A 243 11.95 7.11 9.32
N VAL A 244 10.95 7.35 8.47
CA VAL A 244 9.53 7.11 8.80
C VAL A 244 9.03 5.95 7.94
N ALA A 245 8.63 4.86 8.60
CA ALA A 245 7.95 3.77 7.94
C ALA A 245 6.45 4.07 7.78
N VAL A 246 5.89 3.70 6.64
CA VAL A 246 4.45 3.78 6.35
C VAL A 246 3.97 2.47 5.72
N GLY A 247 2.67 2.20 5.79
CA GLY A 247 2.02 1.08 5.12
C GLY A 247 0.85 1.55 4.22
N CYS A 248 1.04 2.69 3.54
CA CYS A 248 0.01 3.26 2.67
C CYS A 248 0.65 4.22 1.66
N PRO A 249 0.39 4.06 0.36
CA PRO A 249 0.96 4.93 -0.66
C PRO A 249 0.52 6.39 -0.53
N PHE A 250 -0.71 6.65 -0.09
CA PHE A 250 -1.19 8.02 0.15
C PHE A 250 -0.49 8.66 1.35
N CYS A 251 -0.33 7.92 2.45
CA CYS A 251 0.43 8.41 3.60
C CYS A 251 1.87 8.69 3.21
N ARG A 252 2.47 7.83 2.38
CA ARG A 252 3.83 8.04 1.88
C ARG A 252 3.99 9.37 1.15
N VAL A 253 3.08 9.68 0.22
CA VAL A 253 3.09 10.96 -0.51
C VAL A 253 2.97 12.13 0.48
N MET A 254 1.94 12.12 1.33
CA MET A 254 1.65 13.22 2.23
C MET A 254 2.75 13.47 3.26
N VAL A 255 3.29 12.41 3.86
CA VAL A 255 4.38 12.53 4.84
C VAL A 255 5.67 12.98 4.15
N SER A 256 5.99 12.45 2.96
CA SER A 256 7.15 12.90 2.20
C SER A 256 7.05 14.38 1.81
N ASP A 257 5.89 14.83 1.34
CA ASP A 257 5.68 16.24 0.99
C ASP A 257 5.79 17.15 2.23
N GLY A 258 5.31 16.68 3.39
CA GLY A 258 5.49 17.38 4.66
C GLY A 258 6.95 17.46 5.09
N MET A 259 7.75 16.39 4.92
CA MET A 259 9.19 16.40 5.20
C MET A 259 9.92 17.42 4.32
N VAL A 260 9.60 17.46 3.02
CA VAL A 260 10.16 18.45 2.09
C VAL A 260 9.78 19.88 2.52
N ALA A 261 8.52 20.12 2.87
CA ALA A 261 8.05 21.43 3.31
C ALA A 261 8.74 21.91 4.62
N LYS A 262 9.10 20.97 5.51
CA LYS A 262 9.86 21.24 6.74
C LYS A 262 11.38 21.21 6.53
N GLN A 263 11.86 21.04 5.30
CA GLN A 263 13.29 20.93 4.95
C GLN A 263 14.02 19.84 5.77
N SER A 264 13.30 18.76 6.10
CA SER A 264 13.82 17.65 6.87
C SER A 264 14.48 16.60 5.95
N SER A 265 15.62 16.06 6.38
CA SER A 265 16.32 14.97 5.72
C SER A 265 15.78 13.56 6.06
N VAL A 266 14.74 13.48 6.89
CA VAL A 266 14.12 12.21 7.29
C VAL A 266 13.50 11.52 6.08
N GLU A 267 13.94 10.29 5.80
CA GLU A 267 13.45 9.52 4.66
C GLU A 267 12.10 8.85 4.97
N VAL A 268 11.18 8.85 4.02
CA VAL A 268 9.88 8.17 4.16
C VAL A 268 9.85 6.94 3.28
N LEU A 269 9.70 5.76 3.88
CA LEU A 269 9.74 4.47 3.20
C LEU A 269 8.50 3.65 3.54
N ASP A 270 8.09 2.81 2.62
CA ASP A 270 7.11 1.77 2.95
C ASP A 270 7.79 0.61 3.71
N VAL A 271 7.04 -0.03 4.61
CA VAL A 271 7.48 -1.20 5.39
C VAL A 271 8.07 -2.28 4.47
N ALA A 272 7.48 -2.50 3.29
CA ALA A 272 7.99 -3.47 2.32
C ALA A 272 9.40 -3.12 1.79
N GLN A 273 9.74 -1.84 1.65
CA GLN A 273 11.09 -1.44 1.21
C GLN A 273 12.13 -1.67 2.31
N ILE A 274 11.74 -1.44 3.56
CA ILE A 274 12.59 -1.72 4.72
C ILE A 274 12.81 -3.23 4.83
N MET A 275 11.76 -4.02 4.69
CA MET A 275 11.83 -5.48 4.67
C MET A 275 12.73 -5.99 3.53
N LEU A 276 12.57 -5.47 2.31
CA LEU A 276 13.39 -5.89 1.16
C LEU A 276 14.89 -5.62 1.39
N ARG A 277 15.24 -4.51 2.04
CA ARG A 277 16.64 -4.22 2.43
C ARG A 277 17.21 -5.26 3.40
N SER A 278 16.37 -5.85 4.24
CA SER A 278 16.76 -6.80 5.29
C SER A 278 16.74 -8.27 4.84
N VAL A 279 16.09 -8.59 3.74
CA VAL A 279 16.00 -9.96 3.24
C VAL A 279 17.23 -10.29 2.40
N LYS A 280 17.94 -11.38 2.73
CA LYS A 280 19.06 -11.87 1.92
C LYS A 280 18.51 -12.44 0.61
N ARG A 281 18.94 -11.89 -0.52
CA ARG A 281 18.63 -12.46 -1.84
C ARG A 281 19.27 -13.84 -1.97
N PRO A 282 18.55 -14.85 -2.51
CA PRO A 282 19.17 -16.09 -2.92
C PRO A 282 20.29 -15.78 -3.91
N SER A 283 21.48 -16.36 -3.70
CA SER A 283 22.61 -16.26 -4.62
C SER A 283 22.35 -16.99 -5.92
#